data_6d6b798a74f079aa919a73b71418e1e4
#
_entry.id   6d6b798a74f079aa919a73b71418e1e4
#
_cell.length_a   1.000
_cell.length_b   1.000
_cell.length_c   1.000
_cell.angle_alpha   90.00
_cell.angle_beta   90.00
_cell.angle_gamma   90.00
#
_symmetry.space_group_name_H-M   'P 1'
#
loop_
_entity.id
_entity.type
_entity.pdbx_description
1 polymer ?
#
loop_
_entity_poly.entity_id
_entity_poly.type
_entity_poly.pdbx_seq_one_letter_code
_entity_poly.pdbx_strand_id
1 'polypeptide(L)'
;EGITDNGVANAAMMEIARVFQENQEHLERSVVLAWWSGHSDARYSGSTWYYDHHWEDLKENCVAHINMDICGCKGSDVVGMRTSMLEGEAFDREFLREFNDKEPEAPTPMVRFADQTFWGADIPFAIMPKFIKKDHEMFYWWHTREDTFDKVDPEVTLRDTRVIAKLTAIFANCEKLPAEMSGFVSFMENELRSIEQKLSAEFDLSPVWRAIGSLKEAVAD
;
A
#
# COMPACT_ATOMS: atom_id res chain seq x y z
N GLU A 1 23.06 -7.63 -8.34
CA GLU A 1 23.51 -6.28 -7.90
C GLU A 1 22.38 -5.53 -7.20
N GLY A 2 21.11 -5.92 -7.39
CA GLY A 2 19.98 -5.31 -6.70
C GLY A 2 19.58 -3.93 -7.26
N ILE A 3 19.62 -3.75 -8.56
CA ILE A 3 19.29 -2.47 -9.18
C ILE A 3 17.78 -2.27 -9.24
N THR A 4 17.02 -3.26 -9.73
CA THR A 4 15.55 -3.18 -9.75
C THR A 4 14.95 -3.48 -8.40
N ASP A 5 15.61 -4.31 -7.60
CA ASP A 5 15.22 -4.64 -6.23
C ASP A 5 16.42 -4.45 -5.27
N ASN A 6 16.59 -3.25 -4.68
CA ASN A 6 15.68 -2.12 -4.66
C ASN A 6 16.40 -0.77 -4.90
N GLY A 7 17.48 -0.76 -5.68
CA GLY A 7 18.32 0.42 -5.92
C GLY A 7 17.57 1.58 -6.58
N VAL A 8 16.72 1.27 -7.58
CA VAL A 8 15.91 2.28 -8.29
C VAL A 8 14.89 2.94 -7.36
N ALA A 9 14.20 2.17 -6.53
CA ALA A 9 13.24 2.72 -5.57
C ALA A 9 13.93 3.64 -4.54
N ASN A 10 15.10 3.24 -4.06
CA ASN A 10 15.88 4.09 -3.14
C ASN A 10 16.27 5.42 -3.80
N ALA A 11 16.72 5.40 -5.06
CA ALA A 11 17.03 6.62 -5.80
C ALA A 11 15.78 7.49 -6.06
N ALA A 12 14.67 6.87 -6.41
CA ALA A 12 13.40 7.57 -6.60
C ALA A 12 12.90 8.23 -5.31
N MET A 13 13.06 7.58 -4.16
CA MET A 13 12.75 8.18 -2.85
C MET A 13 13.62 9.42 -2.56
N MET A 14 14.87 9.45 -2.98
CA MET A 14 15.74 10.65 -2.85
C MET A 14 15.20 11.80 -3.70
N GLU A 15 14.72 11.53 -4.92
CA GLU A 15 14.10 12.57 -5.76
C GLU A 15 12.78 13.06 -5.19
N ILE A 16 11.95 12.17 -4.66
CA ILE A 16 10.72 12.53 -3.94
C ILE A 16 11.06 13.43 -2.74
N ALA A 17 12.10 13.09 -1.96
CA ALA A 17 12.57 13.92 -0.85
C ALA A 17 12.95 15.33 -1.30
N ARG A 18 13.70 15.43 -2.41
CA ARG A 18 14.11 16.72 -2.97
C ARG A 18 12.89 17.56 -3.38
N VAL A 19 11.95 16.98 -4.12
CA VAL A 19 10.74 17.69 -4.57
C VAL A 19 9.90 18.15 -3.37
N PHE A 20 9.71 17.32 -2.36
CA PHE A 20 8.94 17.71 -1.18
C PHE A 20 9.66 18.73 -0.31
N GLN A 21 10.98 18.66 -0.22
CA GLN A 21 11.77 19.69 0.48
C GLN A 21 11.66 21.07 -0.21
N GLU A 22 11.65 21.10 -1.53
CA GLU A 22 11.47 22.34 -2.31
C GLU A 22 10.06 22.92 -2.25
N ASN A 23 9.08 22.11 -1.85
CA ASN A 23 7.66 22.47 -1.76
C ASN A 23 7.08 22.28 -0.36
N GLN A 24 7.92 22.28 0.67
CA GLN A 24 7.49 21.95 2.04
C GLN A 24 6.42 22.91 2.59
N GLU A 25 6.38 24.15 2.14
CA GLU A 25 5.38 25.13 2.53
C GLU A 25 3.96 24.81 2.02
N HIS A 26 3.85 23.86 1.08
CA HIS A 26 2.58 23.40 0.53
C HIS A 26 2.12 22.07 1.14
N LEU A 27 2.80 21.57 2.16
CA LEU A 27 2.45 20.33 2.83
C LEU A 27 1.75 20.60 4.15
N GLU A 28 0.56 20.05 4.33
CA GLU A 28 -0.21 20.12 5.58
C GLU A 28 0.29 19.10 6.62
N ARG A 29 0.97 18.04 6.20
CA ARG A 29 1.56 17.00 7.05
C ARG A 29 3.02 16.76 6.70
N SER A 30 3.79 16.38 7.71
CA SER A 30 5.18 15.96 7.52
C SER A 30 5.27 14.65 6.72
N VAL A 31 6.30 14.53 5.90
CA VAL A 31 6.67 13.32 5.19
C VAL A 31 7.97 12.78 5.76
N VAL A 32 7.94 11.55 6.24
CA VAL A 32 9.11 10.83 6.75
C VAL A 32 9.53 9.81 5.71
N LEU A 33 10.79 9.86 5.28
CA LEU A 33 11.35 8.84 4.38
C LEU A 33 12.25 7.92 5.20
N ALA A 34 12.05 6.63 5.03
CA ALA A 34 12.80 5.62 5.76
C ALA A 34 13.38 4.57 4.81
N TRP A 35 14.65 4.25 5.02
CA TRP A 35 15.37 3.17 4.32
C TRP A 35 15.69 2.08 5.33
N TRP A 36 14.98 0.97 5.20
CA TRP A 36 15.09 -0.11 6.16
C TRP A 36 16.25 -1.04 5.84
N SER A 37 17.00 -1.44 6.84
CA SER A 37 17.91 -2.58 6.76
C SER A 37 17.27 -3.85 7.32
N GLY A 38 17.81 -5.02 6.96
CA GLY A 38 17.36 -6.28 7.53
C GLY A 38 16.01 -6.78 7.05
N HIS A 39 15.62 -6.43 5.82
CA HIS A 39 14.37 -6.93 5.23
C HIS A 39 14.30 -8.47 5.22
N SER A 40 15.38 -9.13 4.79
CA SER A 40 15.47 -10.59 4.74
C SER A 40 16.07 -11.20 6.02
N ASP A 41 16.89 -10.44 6.74
CA ASP A 41 17.48 -10.88 8.01
C ASP A 41 16.47 -10.67 9.13
N ALA A 42 16.01 -11.74 9.74
CA ALA A 42 14.96 -11.78 10.76
C ALA A 42 13.62 -11.18 10.32
N ARG A 43 13.39 -11.03 9.00
CA ARG A 43 12.18 -10.48 8.42
C ARG A 43 11.77 -9.13 9.03
N TYR A 44 12.11 -8.06 8.33
CA TYR A 44 11.73 -6.68 8.64
C TYR A 44 12.33 -6.13 9.92
N SER A 45 13.56 -6.56 10.28
CA SER A 45 14.17 -6.15 11.56
C SER A 45 14.28 -4.63 11.72
N GLY A 46 14.62 -3.90 10.67
CA GLY A 46 14.76 -2.44 10.72
C GLY A 46 13.42 -1.72 10.93
N SER A 47 12.41 -2.05 10.14
CA SER A 47 11.07 -1.45 10.27
C SER A 47 10.38 -1.88 11.56
N THR A 48 10.56 -3.13 12.01
CA THR A 48 10.03 -3.62 13.28
C THR A 48 10.66 -2.89 14.46
N TRP A 49 12.00 -2.70 14.44
CA TRP A 49 12.68 -1.93 15.47
C TRP A 49 12.16 -0.50 15.55
N TYR A 50 11.99 0.15 14.40
CA TYR A 50 11.47 1.51 14.34
C TYR A 50 10.04 1.57 14.89
N TYR A 51 9.18 0.64 14.48
CA TYR A 51 7.81 0.54 14.94
C TYR A 51 7.73 0.36 16.48
N ASP A 52 8.50 -0.57 17.03
CA ASP A 52 8.50 -0.84 18.48
C ASP A 52 8.96 0.37 19.32
N HIS A 53 9.84 1.22 18.76
CA HIS A 53 10.36 2.39 19.46
C HIS A 53 9.55 3.68 19.26
N HIS A 54 8.68 3.70 18.25
CA HIS A 54 7.89 4.87 17.86
C HIS A 54 6.39 4.58 17.75
N TRP A 55 5.95 3.46 18.30
CA TRP A 55 4.60 2.99 18.04
C TRP A 55 3.50 3.93 18.52
N GLU A 56 3.68 4.60 19.68
CA GLU A 56 2.71 5.57 20.20
C GLU A 56 2.58 6.77 19.25
N ASP A 57 3.69 7.33 18.80
CA ASP A 57 3.72 8.44 17.85
C ASP A 57 3.13 8.03 16.49
N LEU A 58 3.49 6.85 15.99
CA LEU A 58 2.94 6.31 14.74
C LEU A 58 1.43 6.13 14.83
N LYS A 59 0.93 5.57 15.93
CA LYS A 59 -0.49 5.35 16.13
C LYS A 59 -1.28 6.67 16.21
N GLU A 60 -0.74 7.68 16.85
CA GLU A 60 -1.43 8.96 17.06
C GLU A 60 -1.32 9.89 15.84
N ASN A 61 -0.20 9.86 15.13
CA ASN A 61 0.15 10.90 14.16
C ASN A 61 0.35 10.39 12.73
N CYS A 62 0.57 9.08 12.49
CA CYS A 62 0.81 8.55 11.16
C CYS A 62 -0.52 8.23 10.45
N VAL A 63 -0.80 8.92 9.36
CA VAL A 63 -2.02 8.70 8.57
C VAL A 63 -1.85 7.70 7.45
N ALA A 64 -0.62 7.52 6.97
CA ALA A 64 -0.32 6.57 5.90
C ALA A 64 1.13 6.08 5.96
N HIS A 65 1.33 4.81 5.64
CA HIS A 65 2.61 4.21 5.31
C HIS A 65 2.57 3.75 3.84
N ILE A 66 3.47 4.27 3.03
CA ILE A 66 3.55 3.95 1.60
C ILE A 66 4.84 3.17 1.37
N ASN A 67 4.72 1.89 1.07
CA ASN A 67 5.87 1.07 0.74
C ASN A 67 6.23 1.24 -0.73
N MET A 68 7.51 1.52 -0.99
CA MET A 68 8.05 1.64 -2.34
C MET A 68 9.07 0.54 -2.57
N ASP A 69 8.68 -0.44 -3.37
CA ASP A 69 9.48 -1.61 -3.69
C ASP A 69 9.38 -1.94 -5.17
N ILE A 70 10.49 -2.37 -5.77
CA ILE A 70 10.59 -2.79 -7.17
C ILE A 70 9.88 -1.83 -8.13
N CYS A 71 10.53 -0.75 -8.46
CA CYS A 71 10.06 0.20 -9.47
C CYS A 71 11.06 0.37 -10.61
N GLY A 72 10.63 0.97 -11.73
CA GLY A 72 11.46 1.28 -12.88
C GLY A 72 11.90 0.07 -13.70
N CYS A 73 11.31 -1.08 -13.52
CA CYS A 73 11.66 -2.32 -14.19
C CYS A 73 11.15 -2.32 -15.64
N LYS A 74 12.00 -2.65 -16.61
CA LYS A 74 11.60 -2.77 -18.03
C LYS A 74 10.38 -3.64 -18.19
N GLY A 75 9.40 -3.17 -18.97
CA GLY A 75 8.18 -3.91 -19.28
C GLY A 75 7.18 -3.98 -18.12
N SER A 76 7.45 -3.32 -17.00
CA SER A 76 6.49 -3.23 -15.90
C SER A 76 5.36 -2.24 -16.19
N ASP A 77 4.28 -2.38 -15.45
CA ASP A 77 3.07 -1.59 -15.59
C ASP A 77 2.53 -1.22 -14.20
N VAL A 78 1.62 -0.26 -14.12
CA VAL A 78 0.88 -0.02 -12.88
C VAL A 78 -0.26 -1.03 -12.81
N VAL A 79 -0.09 -2.05 -11.98
CA VAL A 79 -0.97 -3.23 -12.00
C VAL A 79 -2.14 -3.09 -11.02
N GLY A 80 -1.85 -2.60 -9.81
CA GLY A 80 -2.83 -2.53 -8.75
C GLY A 80 -2.26 -1.95 -7.47
N MET A 81 -2.95 -2.15 -6.36
CA MET A 81 -2.55 -1.70 -5.02
C MET A 81 -2.63 -2.85 -4.03
N ARG A 82 -1.72 -2.89 -3.08
CA ARG A 82 -1.89 -3.61 -1.82
C ARG A 82 -2.26 -2.61 -0.75
N THR A 83 -3.20 -2.95 0.08
CA THR A 83 -3.74 -2.04 1.09
C THR A 83 -4.04 -2.77 2.39
N SER A 84 -3.92 -2.08 3.50
CA SER A 84 -4.38 -2.56 4.81
C SER A 84 -5.89 -2.34 5.01
N MET A 85 -6.48 -1.40 4.28
CA MET A 85 -7.87 -0.98 4.43
C MET A 85 -8.66 -1.16 3.14
N LEU A 86 -9.67 -2.02 3.18
CA LEU A 86 -10.62 -2.17 2.06
C LEU A 86 -11.53 -0.95 1.88
N GLU A 87 -11.63 -0.12 2.91
CA GLU A 87 -12.31 1.18 2.88
C GLU A 87 -11.70 2.17 1.89
N GLY A 88 -10.43 1.95 1.53
CA GLY A 88 -9.73 2.72 0.49
C GLY A 88 -9.91 2.20 -0.93
N GLU A 89 -10.65 1.11 -1.16
CA GLU A 89 -10.70 0.45 -2.47
C GLU A 89 -11.16 1.39 -3.60
N ALA A 90 -12.17 2.19 -3.36
CA ALA A 90 -12.70 3.13 -4.37
C ALA A 90 -11.64 4.17 -4.76
N PHE A 91 -10.96 4.73 -3.76
CA PHE A 91 -9.84 5.65 -3.97
C PHE A 91 -8.69 4.99 -4.71
N ASP A 92 -8.26 3.82 -4.28
CA ASP A 92 -7.14 3.09 -4.90
C ASP A 92 -7.39 2.83 -6.38
N ARG A 93 -8.60 2.42 -6.74
CA ARG A 93 -8.99 2.18 -8.15
C ARG A 93 -9.00 3.46 -8.97
N GLU A 94 -9.62 4.53 -8.46
CA GLU A 94 -9.69 5.81 -9.16
C GLU A 94 -8.29 6.41 -9.35
N PHE A 95 -7.48 6.39 -8.29
CA PHE A 95 -6.10 6.85 -8.34
C PHE A 95 -5.26 6.11 -9.40
N LEU A 96 -5.35 4.78 -9.44
CA LEU A 96 -4.55 3.98 -10.37
C LEU A 96 -5.00 4.14 -11.84
N ARG A 97 -6.26 4.44 -12.11
CA ARG A 97 -6.76 4.71 -13.48
C ARG A 97 -6.05 5.87 -14.16
N GLU A 98 -5.53 6.82 -13.40
CA GLU A 98 -4.77 7.94 -13.97
C GLU A 98 -3.42 7.51 -14.56
N PHE A 99 -2.90 6.38 -14.14
CA PHE A 99 -1.58 5.87 -14.54
C PHE A 99 -1.66 4.60 -15.39
N ASN A 100 -2.86 4.15 -15.71
CA ASN A 100 -3.04 2.87 -16.40
C ASN A 100 -4.09 3.00 -17.51
N ASP A 101 -3.74 2.60 -18.71
CA ASP A 101 -4.67 2.54 -19.86
C ASP A 101 -5.70 1.41 -19.73
N LYS A 102 -5.54 0.53 -18.75
CA LYS A 102 -6.42 -0.60 -18.46
C LYS A 102 -7.01 -0.47 -17.06
N GLU A 103 -8.13 -1.12 -16.84
CA GLU A 103 -8.70 -1.21 -15.49
C GLU A 103 -7.68 -1.85 -14.53
N PRO A 104 -7.35 -1.17 -13.42
CA PRO A 104 -6.45 -1.74 -12.43
C PRO A 104 -7.02 -3.02 -11.80
N GLU A 105 -6.13 -3.91 -11.36
CA GLU A 105 -6.54 -5.03 -10.53
C GLU A 105 -7.21 -4.52 -9.24
N ALA A 106 -8.16 -5.28 -8.73
CA ALA A 106 -8.74 -4.97 -7.42
C ALA A 106 -7.65 -4.87 -6.35
N PRO A 107 -7.73 -3.89 -5.44
CA PRO A 107 -6.83 -3.84 -4.30
C PRO A 107 -6.83 -5.16 -3.54
N THR A 108 -5.67 -5.56 -3.09
CA THR A 108 -5.48 -6.81 -2.36
C THR A 108 -4.83 -6.55 -1.02
N PRO A 109 -5.12 -7.36 0.00
CA PRO A 109 -4.43 -7.27 1.26
C PRO A 109 -2.92 -7.40 1.12
N MET A 110 -2.17 -6.79 2.03
CA MET A 110 -0.73 -7.01 2.16
C MET A 110 -0.42 -8.48 2.37
N VAL A 111 0.70 -8.93 1.85
CA VAL A 111 1.17 -10.32 1.97
C VAL A 111 2.56 -10.37 2.61
N ARG A 112 2.97 -11.55 3.07
CA ARG A 112 4.17 -11.74 3.87
C ARG A 112 5.50 -11.41 3.19
N PHE A 113 5.54 -11.16 1.93
CA PHE A 113 6.76 -10.82 1.20
C PHE A 113 6.92 -9.31 0.94
N ALA A 114 5.90 -8.50 1.22
CA ALA A 114 6.04 -7.06 1.30
C ALA A 114 6.46 -6.66 2.72
N ASP A 115 7.06 -5.48 2.90
CA ASP A 115 7.31 -4.96 4.24
C ASP A 115 5.97 -4.56 4.89
N GLN A 116 5.47 -5.44 5.73
CA GLN A 116 4.14 -5.34 6.31
C GLN A 116 4.15 -4.95 7.79
N THR A 117 5.29 -4.48 8.32
CA THR A 117 5.43 -4.13 9.74
C THR A 117 4.34 -3.18 10.21
N PHE A 118 3.99 -2.20 9.36
CA PHE A 118 3.00 -1.18 9.70
C PHE A 118 1.54 -1.60 9.44
N TRP A 119 1.31 -2.77 8.87
CA TRP A 119 -0.04 -3.22 8.52
C TRP A 119 -0.95 -3.43 9.73
N GLY A 120 -0.44 -3.91 10.82
CA GLY A 120 -1.22 -4.15 12.04
C GLY A 120 -1.12 -3.02 13.08
N ALA A 121 -0.66 -1.85 12.68
CA ALA A 121 -0.23 -0.78 13.56
C ALA A 121 -1.30 0.31 13.84
N ASP A 122 -2.55 0.05 13.52
CA ASP A 122 -3.63 1.07 13.54
C ASP A 122 -3.36 2.29 12.64
N ILE A 123 -2.38 2.22 11.73
CA ILE A 123 -2.17 3.25 10.72
C ILE A 123 -3.29 3.13 9.69
N PRO A 124 -4.06 4.20 9.43
CA PRO A 124 -5.24 4.13 8.56
C PRO A 124 -4.95 3.55 7.17
N PHE A 125 -3.82 3.92 6.57
CA PHE A 125 -3.41 3.41 5.27
C PHE A 125 -1.99 2.86 5.31
N ALA A 126 -1.82 1.55 5.23
CA ALA A 126 -0.55 0.92 4.87
C ALA A 126 -0.71 0.35 3.46
N ILE A 127 -0.07 0.96 2.48
CA ILE A 127 -0.29 0.74 1.06
C ILE A 127 1.01 0.52 0.30
N MET A 128 0.91 -0.25 -0.78
CA MET A 128 2.00 -0.52 -1.70
C MET A 128 1.48 -0.63 -3.13
N PRO A 129 1.80 0.32 -4.02
CA PRO A 129 1.52 0.17 -5.43
C PRO A 129 2.24 -1.05 -6.02
N LYS A 130 1.55 -1.79 -6.88
CA LYS A 130 2.06 -2.97 -7.57
C LYS A 130 2.45 -2.59 -8.99
N PHE A 131 3.73 -2.71 -9.30
CA PHE A 131 4.26 -2.43 -10.64
C PHE A 131 4.57 -3.69 -11.44
N ILE A 132 4.61 -4.85 -10.80
CA ILE A 132 5.03 -6.12 -11.41
C ILE A 132 3.86 -7.09 -11.50
N LYS A 133 3.59 -7.59 -12.70
CA LYS A 133 2.66 -8.68 -12.96
C LYS A 133 3.29 -10.01 -12.53
N LYS A 134 2.45 -10.99 -12.22
CA LYS A 134 2.89 -12.30 -11.73
C LYS A 134 3.77 -13.08 -12.73
N ASP A 135 3.60 -12.83 -14.02
CA ASP A 135 4.32 -13.46 -15.13
C ASP A 135 5.42 -12.58 -15.73
N HIS A 136 5.81 -11.52 -15.03
CA HIS A 136 6.82 -10.59 -15.52
C HIS A 136 8.22 -11.22 -15.57
N GLU A 137 8.99 -10.86 -16.59
CA GLU A 137 10.36 -11.37 -16.79
C GLU A 137 11.32 -11.09 -15.64
N MET A 138 11.05 -10.08 -14.83
CA MET A 138 11.84 -9.72 -13.67
C MET A 138 12.13 -10.93 -12.76
N PHE A 139 11.24 -11.88 -12.64
CA PHE A 139 11.44 -13.06 -11.81
C PHE A 139 12.59 -13.98 -12.27
N TYR A 140 13.16 -13.78 -13.47
CA TYR A 140 14.38 -14.47 -13.94
C TYR A 140 15.66 -13.88 -13.36
N TRP A 141 15.67 -12.59 -13.03
CA TRP A 141 16.87 -11.93 -12.45
C TRP A 141 16.69 -11.46 -11.01
N TRP A 142 15.47 -11.45 -10.50
CA TRP A 142 15.16 -11.05 -9.13
C TRP A 142 15.95 -11.87 -8.11
N HIS A 143 16.59 -11.19 -7.13
CA HIS A 143 17.48 -11.78 -6.13
C HIS A 143 18.70 -12.52 -6.71
N THR A 144 19.16 -12.16 -7.91
CA THR A 144 20.33 -12.72 -8.55
C THR A 144 21.36 -11.65 -8.90
N ARG A 145 22.52 -12.06 -9.41
CA ARG A 145 23.56 -11.14 -9.92
C ARG A 145 23.15 -10.46 -11.24
N GLU A 146 22.14 -10.98 -11.90
CA GLU A 146 21.64 -10.49 -13.18
C GLU A 146 20.68 -9.29 -13.01
N ASP A 147 20.36 -8.90 -11.78
CA ASP A 147 19.63 -7.65 -11.50
C ASP A 147 20.56 -6.45 -11.66
N THR A 148 20.77 -6.07 -12.90
CA THR A 148 21.74 -5.08 -13.36
C THR A 148 21.05 -3.87 -14.01
N PHE A 149 21.79 -2.80 -14.25
CA PHE A 149 21.25 -1.53 -14.72
C PHE A 149 20.53 -1.61 -16.07
N ASP A 150 20.86 -2.58 -16.92
CA ASP A 150 20.20 -2.81 -18.20
C ASP A 150 18.75 -3.30 -18.07
N LYS A 151 18.31 -3.67 -16.86
CA LYS A 151 16.92 -4.05 -16.53
C LYS A 151 16.04 -2.85 -16.21
N VAL A 152 16.63 -1.67 -16.07
CA VAL A 152 15.92 -0.43 -15.74
C VAL A 152 15.46 0.29 -17.01
N ASP A 153 14.28 0.87 -16.95
CA ASP A 153 13.73 1.77 -17.95
C ASP A 153 13.51 3.16 -17.34
N PRO A 154 14.14 4.22 -17.85
CA PRO A 154 14.01 5.58 -17.31
C PRO A 154 12.56 6.13 -17.36
N GLU A 155 11.80 5.83 -18.41
CA GLU A 155 10.42 6.31 -18.53
C GLU A 155 9.49 5.60 -17.54
N VAL A 156 9.69 4.30 -17.40
CA VAL A 156 9.01 3.49 -16.38
C VAL A 156 9.38 3.96 -14.97
N THR A 157 10.67 4.24 -14.73
CA THR A 157 11.14 4.80 -13.45
C THR A 157 10.45 6.11 -13.13
N LEU A 158 10.36 7.01 -14.11
CA LEU A 158 9.67 8.29 -13.94
C LEU A 158 8.18 8.12 -13.66
N ARG A 159 7.50 7.21 -14.36
CA ARG A 159 6.08 6.89 -14.12
C ARG A 159 5.88 6.39 -12.69
N ASP A 160 6.64 5.38 -12.28
CA ASP A 160 6.50 4.76 -10.97
C ASP A 160 6.82 5.74 -9.83
N THR A 161 7.85 6.57 -10.02
CA THR A 161 8.17 7.66 -9.10
C THR A 161 7.01 8.66 -8.97
N ARG A 162 6.36 9.03 -10.07
CA ARG A 162 5.20 9.93 -10.06
C ARG A 162 3.99 9.32 -9.35
N VAL A 163 3.76 8.01 -9.50
CA VAL A 163 2.71 7.31 -8.75
C VAL A 163 2.92 7.49 -7.24
N ILE A 164 4.12 7.18 -6.76
CA ILE A 164 4.45 7.30 -5.33
C ILE A 164 4.41 8.75 -4.86
N ALA A 165 4.99 9.67 -5.61
CA ALA A 165 5.02 11.09 -5.23
C ALA A 165 3.61 11.68 -5.15
N LYS A 166 2.74 11.38 -6.13
CA LYS A 166 1.36 11.85 -6.12
C LYS A 166 0.55 11.24 -4.97
N LEU A 167 0.70 9.94 -4.74
CA LEU A 167 0.06 9.26 -3.63
C LEU A 167 0.47 9.88 -2.29
N THR A 168 1.77 10.10 -2.09
CA THR A 168 2.30 10.75 -0.89
C THR A 168 1.77 12.18 -0.75
N ALA A 169 1.74 12.96 -1.83
CA ALA A 169 1.21 14.33 -1.81
C ALA A 169 -0.29 14.38 -1.44
N ILE A 170 -1.08 13.40 -1.89
CA ILE A 170 -2.50 13.30 -1.51
C ILE A 170 -2.62 13.10 0.00
N PHE A 171 -1.93 12.11 0.57
CA PHE A 171 -1.98 11.86 2.03
C PHE A 171 -1.35 12.98 2.85
N ALA A 172 -0.36 13.67 2.31
CA ALA A 172 0.21 14.84 2.98
C ALA A 172 -0.73 16.05 3.03
N ASN A 173 -1.75 16.13 2.14
CA ASN A 173 -2.56 17.33 1.99
C ASN A 173 -4.08 17.10 2.10
N CYS A 174 -4.59 15.88 2.08
CA CYS A 174 -6.03 15.65 2.15
C CYS A 174 -6.61 16.12 3.49
N GLU A 175 -7.71 16.86 3.44
CA GLU A 175 -8.45 17.27 4.64
C GLU A 175 -9.09 16.06 5.34
N LYS A 176 -9.65 15.16 4.54
CA LYS A 176 -10.21 13.88 5.00
C LYS A 176 -9.47 12.74 4.32
N LEU A 177 -9.17 11.69 5.08
CA LEU A 177 -8.60 10.48 4.51
C LEU A 177 -9.59 9.84 3.53
N PRO A 178 -9.10 9.31 2.38
CA PRO A 178 -9.96 8.79 1.32
C PRO A 178 -10.48 7.37 1.67
N ALA A 179 -11.14 7.23 2.81
CA ALA A 179 -11.74 6.00 3.28
C ALA A 179 -13.27 6.05 3.13
N GLU A 180 -13.85 5.00 2.58
CA GLU A 180 -15.29 4.82 2.44
C GLU A 180 -15.74 3.59 3.23
N MET A 181 -16.29 3.83 4.42
CA MET A 181 -16.65 2.77 5.36
C MET A 181 -17.78 1.87 4.86
N SER A 182 -18.63 2.35 3.96
CA SER A 182 -19.70 1.56 3.35
C SER A 182 -19.19 0.34 2.57
N GLY A 183 -18.04 0.46 1.94
CA GLY A 183 -17.35 -0.64 1.25
C GLY A 183 -16.97 -1.76 2.22
N PHE A 184 -16.43 -1.40 3.37
CA PHE A 184 -16.06 -2.36 4.42
C PHE A 184 -17.29 -3.08 5.01
N VAL A 185 -18.36 -2.35 5.27
CA VAL A 185 -19.63 -2.96 5.73
C VAL A 185 -20.14 -3.97 4.71
N SER A 186 -20.12 -3.61 3.42
CA SER A 186 -20.54 -4.52 2.34
C SER A 186 -19.66 -5.77 2.26
N PHE A 187 -18.36 -5.61 2.46
CA PHE A 187 -17.41 -6.74 2.55
C PHE A 187 -17.77 -7.67 3.71
N MET A 188 -17.97 -7.13 4.91
CA MET A 188 -18.37 -7.93 6.09
C MET A 188 -19.70 -8.67 5.88
N GLU A 189 -20.70 -8.01 5.27
CA GLU A 189 -21.97 -8.67 4.94
C GLU A 189 -21.76 -9.87 4.00
N ASN A 190 -20.94 -9.72 2.97
CA ASN A 190 -20.67 -10.79 2.00
C ASN A 190 -19.89 -11.96 2.62
N GLU A 191 -18.87 -11.66 3.44
CA GLU A 191 -18.11 -12.68 4.16
C GLU A 191 -19.01 -13.45 5.14
N LEU A 192 -19.86 -12.74 5.90
CA LEU A 192 -20.78 -13.40 6.85
C LEU A 192 -21.77 -14.29 6.12
N ARG A 193 -22.33 -13.87 4.98
CA ARG A 193 -23.20 -14.73 4.14
C ARG A 193 -22.45 -15.98 3.63
N SER A 194 -21.20 -15.83 3.23
CA SER A 194 -20.37 -16.97 2.80
C SER A 194 -20.09 -17.96 3.93
N ILE A 195 -19.90 -17.46 5.15
CA ILE A 195 -19.74 -18.27 6.35
C ILE A 195 -21.06 -18.99 6.69
N GLU A 196 -22.17 -18.25 6.70
CA GLU A 196 -23.50 -18.78 7.03
C GLU A 196 -23.91 -19.96 6.14
N GLN A 197 -23.57 -19.89 4.82
CA GLN A 197 -23.82 -21.00 3.88
C GLN A 197 -23.05 -22.29 4.22
N LYS A 198 -21.96 -22.19 4.98
CA LYS A 198 -21.09 -23.32 5.34
C LYS A 198 -21.35 -23.86 6.75
N LEU A 199 -22.10 -23.10 7.57
CA LEU A 199 -22.40 -23.48 8.95
C LEU A 199 -23.61 -24.39 9.03
N SER A 200 -23.63 -25.26 10.05
CA SER A 200 -24.84 -25.99 10.42
C SER A 200 -25.84 -25.06 11.10
N ALA A 201 -27.10 -25.45 11.11
CA ALA A 201 -28.19 -24.70 11.75
C ALA A 201 -28.03 -24.51 13.29
N GLU A 202 -27.01 -25.09 13.88
CA GLU A 202 -26.71 -24.97 15.32
C GLU A 202 -26.08 -23.63 15.71
N PHE A 203 -25.54 -22.89 14.71
CA PHE A 203 -24.90 -21.61 14.96
C PHE A 203 -25.85 -20.44 14.71
N ASP A 204 -26.14 -19.67 15.76
CA ASP A 204 -26.92 -18.44 15.67
C ASP A 204 -26.02 -17.24 15.35
N LEU A 205 -26.08 -16.77 14.11
CA LEU A 205 -25.35 -15.58 13.63
C LEU A 205 -26.18 -14.28 13.79
N SER A 206 -27.37 -14.33 14.34
CA SER A 206 -28.23 -13.15 14.52
C SER A 206 -27.55 -12.01 15.29
N PRO A 207 -26.74 -12.26 16.34
CA PRO A 207 -26.01 -11.17 17.01
C PRO A 207 -25.01 -10.44 16.10
N VAL A 208 -24.32 -11.18 15.23
CA VAL A 208 -23.36 -10.63 14.29
C VAL A 208 -24.07 -9.80 13.21
N TRP A 209 -25.17 -10.31 12.66
CA TRP A 209 -26.00 -9.57 11.71
C TRP A 209 -26.54 -8.27 12.30
N ARG A 210 -26.97 -8.27 13.56
CA ARG A 210 -27.40 -7.03 14.24
C ARG A 210 -26.27 -6.04 14.39
N ALA A 211 -25.07 -6.49 14.76
CA ALA A 211 -23.89 -5.61 14.88
C ALA A 211 -23.50 -4.98 13.54
N ILE A 212 -23.49 -5.75 12.45
CA ILE A 212 -23.25 -5.24 11.08
C ILE A 212 -24.36 -4.23 10.70
N GLY A 213 -25.62 -4.52 11.01
CA GLY A 213 -26.73 -3.60 10.75
C GLY A 213 -26.54 -2.26 11.46
N SER A 214 -26.17 -2.28 12.75
CA SER A 214 -25.88 -1.05 13.51
C SER A 214 -24.68 -0.28 12.96
N LEU A 215 -23.64 -0.99 12.54
CA LEU A 215 -22.50 -0.34 11.90
C LEU A 215 -22.90 0.30 10.56
N LYS A 216 -23.72 -0.39 9.77
CA LYS A 216 -24.22 0.13 8.49
C LYS A 216 -25.02 1.42 8.66
N GLU A 217 -25.82 1.51 9.69
CA GLU A 217 -26.55 2.74 10.04
C GLU A 217 -25.59 3.86 10.45
N ALA A 218 -24.57 3.53 11.27
CA ALA A 218 -23.60 4.51 11.77
C ALA A 218 -22.66 5.09 10.69
N VAL A 219 -22.44 4.38 9.59
CA VAL A 219 -21.57 4.86 8.48
C VAL A 219 -22.38 5.47 7.32
N ALA A 220 -23.69 5.48 7.39
CA ALA A 220 -24.57 6.10 6.38
C ALA A 220 -24.76 7.61 6.59
N ASP A 221 -24.42 8.11 7.78
CA ASP A 221 -24.46 9.52 8.19
C ASP A 221 -23.10 10.19 7.94
#